data_432613fb1282406622399f7973ac600b
#
_entry.id   432613fb1282406622399f7973ac600b
#
_cell.length_a   1.000
_cell.length_b   1.000
_cell.length_c   1.000
_cell.angle_alpha   90.00
_cell.angle_beta   90.00
_cell.angle_gamma   90.00
#
_symmetry.space_group_name_H-M   'P 1'
#
loop_
_entity.id
_entity.type
_entity.pdbx_description
1 polymer ?
#
loop_
_entity_poly.entity_id
_entity_poly.type
_entity_poly.pdbx_seq_one_letter_code
_entity_poly.pdbx_strand_id
1 'polypeptide(L)'
;MKRTGFGFWVLTLCLCLLGCGHLSKDKVILQRSFYNTLWERFDYVNNDIEIMASTTYDLSMRISFTDDYPYNDFSMIFTVFDDKGNPYRSKAYKFNLKDEEGHWNIEKKDDCYTFTLPINKQLTISDPGKYQFRIEQKQPITPLVGVKELVLMNDN
;
A
#
# COMPACT_ATOMS: atom_id res chain seq x y z
N MET A 1 19.00 59.48 38.02
CA MET A 1 19.47 59.04 36.70
C MET A 1 18.96 57.59 36.49
N LYS A 2 18.07 57.39 35.51
CA LYS A 2 17.39 56.17 35.21
C LYS A 2 18.26 55.29 34.32
N ARG A 3 18.35 53.99 34.61
CA ARG A 3 18.82 52.97 33.64
C ARG A 3 17.84 51.82 33.59
N THR A 4 17.11 51.78 32.52
CA THR A 4 16.19 50.74 32.09
C THR A 4 16.97 49.52 31.64
N GLY A 5 16.74 48.38 32.31
CA GLY A 5 17.20 47.06 31.86
C GLY A 5 16.17 46.40 30.94
N PHE A 6 16.53 46.26 29.70
CA PHE A 6 15.71 45.62 28.66
C PHE A 6 15.92 44.10 28.75
N GLY A 7 14.97 43.38 29.35
CA GLY A 7 15.01 41.94 29.42
C GLY A 7 14.63 41.34 28.08
N PHE A 8 15.60 40.66 27.43
CA PHE A 8 15.42 39.94 26.17
C PHE A 8 14.81 38.55 26.47
N TRP A 9 13.53 38.44 26.27
CA TRP A 9 12.84 37.14 26.29
C TRP A 9 13.14 36.39 24.99
N VAL A 10 14.07 35.45 25.06
CA VAL A 10 14.30 34.48 23.97
C VAL A 10 13.21 33.41 24.07
N LEU A 11 12.21 33.55 23.23
CA LEU A 11 11.16 32.53 23.01
C LEU A 11 11.76 31.38 22.21
N THR A 12 12.25 30.36 22.89
CA THR A 12 12.70 29.11 22.25
C THR A 12 11.49 28.38 21.71
N LEU A 13 11.20 28.59 20.44
CA LEU A 13 10.18 27.84 19.69
C LEU A 13 10.71 26.42 19.41
N CYS A 14 10.33 25.48 20.29
CA CYS A 14 10.62 24.06 20.10
C CYS A 14 9.75 23.53 18.95
N LEU A 15 10.28 23.53 17.72
CA LEU A 15 9.67 22.83 16.60
C LEU A 15 9.81 21.32 16.84
N CYS A 16 8.77 20.71 17.41
CA CYS A 16 8.59 19.28 17.37
C CYS A 16 8.29 18.90 15.90
N LEU A 17 9.33 18.53 15.17
CA LEU A 17 9.21 17.83 13.90
C LEU A 17 8.63 16.44 14.21
N LEU A 18 7.30 16.35 14.24
CA LEU A 18 6.59 15.09 14.15
C LEU A 18 6.92 14.50 12.78
N GLY A 19 7.90 13.62 12.75
CA GLY A 19 8.24 12.81 11.59
C GLY A 19 7.11 11.82 11.32
N CYS A 20 6.02 12.29 10.72
CA CYS A 20 5.13 11.40 9.96
C CYS A 20 5.99 10.82 8.85
N GLY A 21 6.21 9.51 8.88
CA GLY A 21 6.84 8.78 7.79
C GLY A 21 6.02 8.97 6.51
N HIS A 22 6.28 10.07 5.81
CA HIS A 22 5.69 10.35 4.51
C HIS A 22 6.29 9.36 3.53
N LEU A 23 5.50 8.39 3.06
CA LEU A 23 5.90 7.63 1.88
C LEU A 23 6.20 8.65 0.78
N SER A 24 7.39 8.56 0.20
CA SER A 24 7.73 9.33 -0.98
C SER A 24 6.68 9.03 -2.06
N LYS A 25 5.99 10.05 -2.56
CA LYS A 25 4.96 9.90 -3.61
C LYS A 25 5.51 9.21 -4.86
N ASP A 26 6.81 9.33 -5.09
CA ASP A 26 7.50 8.77 -6.25
C ASP A 26 7.60 7.23 -6.21
N LYS A 27 7.38 6.62 -5.05
CA LYS A 27 7.39 5.17 -4.88
C LYS A 27 6.00 4.52 -4.95
N VAL A 28 4.93 5.30 -4.83
CA VAL A 28 3.55 4.77 -4.86
C VAL A 28 3.09 4.61 -6.31
N ILE A 29 2.82 3.36 -6.69
CA ILE A 29 2.28 3.01 -8.01
C ILE A 29 0.76 3.15 -8.04
N LEU A 30 0.10 2.61 -7.02
CA LEU A 30 -1.35 2.74 -6.84
C LEU A 30 -1.69 2.74 -5.35
N GLN A 31 -2.79 3.40 -5.01
CA GLN A 31 -3.33 3.44 -3.64
C GLN A 31 -4.84 3.43 -3.68
N ARG A 32 -5.46 2.65 -2.80
CA ARG A 32 -6.90 2.58 -2.64
C ARG A 32 -7.26 2.49 -1.16
N SER A 33 -8.11 3.40 -0.70
CA SER A 33 -8.81 3.29 0.58
C SER A 33 -10.22 2.74 0.33
N PHE A 34 -10.67 1.82 1.17
CA PHE A 34 -11.96 1.17 1.02
C PHE A 34 -12.99 1.81 1.97
N TYR A 35 -14.09 2.29 1.37
CA TYR A 35 -15.17 2.87 2.13
C TYR A 35 -15.82 1.81 3.04
N ASN A 36 -16.04 2.16 4.31
CA ASN A 36 -16.53 1.23 5.34
C ASN A 36 -15.75 -0.09 5.44
N THR A 37 -14.46 -0.08 5.07
CA THR A 37 -13.60 -1.27 5.05
C THR A 37 -14.14 -2.45 4.19
N LEU A 38 -14.90 -2.15 3.14
CA LEU A 38 -15.52 -3.13 2.25
C LEU A 38 -14.85 -3.12 0.88
N TRP A 39 -14.42 -4.30 0.41
CA TRP A 39 -13.87 -4.50 -0.92
C TRP A 39 -14.75 -5.47 -1.71
N GLU A 40 -15.46 -4.94 -2.69
CA GLU A 40 -16.34 -5.72 -3.56
C GLU A 40 -15.54 -6.63 -4.51
N ARG A 41 -16.13 -7.75 -4.96
CA ARG A 41 -15.45 -8.78 -5.74
C ARG A 41 -14.87 -8.25 -7.05
N PHE A 42 -15.57 -7.42 -7.76
CA PHE A 42 -15.17 -6.91 -9.08
C PHE A 42 -14.68 -5.45 -9.03
N ASP A 43 -14.49 -4.91 -7.83
CA ASP A 43 -13.86 -3.61 -7.62
C ASP A 43 -12.34 -3.78 -7.68
N TYR A 44 -11.81 -3.83 -8.90
CA TYR A 44 -10.37 -3.98 -9.11
C TYR A 44 -9.61 -2.74 -8.67
N VAL A 45 -8.53 -2.95 -7.92
CA VAL A 45 -7.59 -1.87 -7.62
C VAL A 45 -6.58 -1.80 -8.76
N ASN A 46 -6.64 -0.75 -9.57
CA ASN A 46 -5.79 -0.62 -10.75
C ASN A 46 -5.27 0.79 -10.95
N ASN A 47 -4.18 0.91 -11.72
CA ASN A 47 -3.64 2.17 -12.22
C ASN A 47 -2.99 1.95 -13.59
N ASP A 48 -3.18 2.92 -14.48
CA ASP A 48 -2.54 2.94 -15.78
C ASP A 48 -1.19 3.67 -15.68
N ILE A 49 -0.15 3.08 -16.25
CA ILE A 49 1.21 3.57 -16.20
C ILE A 49 1.75 3.67 -17.62
N GLU A 50 2.39 4.78 -17.95
CA GLU A 50 3.13 4.94 -19.18
C GLU A 50 4.62 4.66 -18.96
N ILE A 51 5.16 3.72 -19.69
CA ILE A 51 6.57 3.28 -19.64
C ILE A 51 7.26 3.80 -20.89
N MET A 52 8.24 4.67 -20.70
CA MET A 52 8.96 5.34 -21.80
C MET A 52 10.16 4.55 -22.29
N ALA A 53 10.72 3.69 -21.46
CA ALA A 53 11.87 2.84 -21.75
C ALA A 53 11.83 1.58 -20.89
N SER A 54 12.63 0.55 -21.23
CA SER A 54 12.75 -0.65 -20.41
C SER A 54 12.94 -0.30 -18.94
N THR A 55 12.02 -0.76 -18.09
CA THR A 55 11.95 -0.40 -16.67
C THR A 55 11.81 -1.65 -15.83
N THR A 56 12.58 -1.71 -14.74
CA THR A 56 12.49 -2.79 -13.75
C THR A 56 11.88 -2.26 -12.45
N TYR A 57 10.87 -2.97 -11.94
CA TYR A 57 10.17 -2.67 -10.71
C TYR A 57 10.53 -3.71 -9.64
N ASP A 58 10.76 -3.24 -8.41
CA ASP A 58 10.79 -4.07 -7.21
C ASP A 58 9.51 -3.79 -6.41
N LEU A 59 8.53 -4.68 -6.53
CA LEU A 59 7.17 -4.41 -6.07
C LEU A 59 6.92 -4.99 -4.69
N SER A 60 6.45 -4.14 -3.79
CA SER A 60 5.82 -4.52 -2.53
C SER A 60 4.41 -3.94 -2.41
N MET A 61 3.59 -4.57 -1.59
CA MET A 61 2.24 -4.12 -1.30
C MET A 61 2.09 -3.90 0.20
N ARG A 62 1.72 -2.69 0.59
CA ARG A 62 1.26 -2.41 1.95
C ARG A 62 -0.25 -2.53 1.99
N ILE A 63 -0.77 -3.35 2.91
CA ILE A 63 -2.20 -3.53 3.09
C ILE A 63 -2.55 -3.49 4.58
N SER A 64 -3.64 -2.81 4.92
CA SER A 64 -4.10 -2.61 6.30
C SER A 64 -5.45 -3.27 6.51
N PHE A 65 -5.53 -4.05 7.58
CA PHE A 65 -6.74 -4.76 8.00
C PHE A 65 -7.24 -4.25 9.36
N THR A 66 -8.56 -4.34 9.57
CA THR A 66 -9.19 -4.13 10.88
C THR A 66 -9.47 -5.47 11.58
N ASP A 67 -9.93 -5.43 12.83
CA ASP A 67 -10.33 -6.62 13.58
C ASP A 67 -11.45 -7.42 12.89
N ASP A 68 -12.27 -6.76 12.07
CA ASP A 68 -13.41 -7.37 11.36
C ASP A 68 -12.97 -8.31 10.21
N TYR A 69 -11.68 -8.34 9.84
CA TYR A 69 -11.20 -9.21 8.77
C TYR A 69 -11.30 -10.69 9.18
N PRO A 70 -12.11 -11.52 8.48
CA PRO A 70 -12.54 -12.82 9.01
C PRO A 70 -11.58 -13.98 8.71
N TYR A 71 -10.56 -13.77 7.87
CA TYR A 71 -9.69 -14.86 7.39
C TYR A 71 -8.33 -14.83 8.07
N ASN A 72 -7.66 -16.01 8.10
CA ASN A 72 -6.27 -16.14 8.54
C ASN A 72 -5.25 -15.82 7.44
N ASP A 73 -5.70 -15.77 6.19
CA ASP A 73 -4.88 -15.44 5.02
C ASP A 73 -5.52 -14.37 4.15
N PHE A 74 -4.72 -13.81 3.25
CA PHE A 74 -5.18 -12.94 2.18
C PHE A 74 -4.74 -13.49 0.82
N SER A 75 -5.71 -13.76 -0.04
CA SER A 75 -5.49 -14.28 -1.40
C SER A 75 -5.84 -13.24 -2.45
N MET A 76 -4.96 -13.05 -3.43
CA MET A 76 -5.13 -12.09 -4.51
C MET A 76 -4.46 -12.54 -5.80
N ILE A 77 -4.83 -11.89 -6.90
CA ILE A 77 -4.07 -11.92 -8.16
C ILE A 77 -3.53 -10.53 -8.46
N PHE A 78 -2.25 -10.45 -8.78
CA PHE A 78 -1.62 -9.28 -9.38
C PHE A 78 -1.43 -9.55 -10.86
N THR A 79 -1.91 -8.63 -11.71
CA THR A 79 -1.79 -8.72 -13.17
C THR A 79 -1.31 -7.40 -13.74
N VAL A 80 -0.37 -7.47 -14.67
CA VAL A 80 0.01 -6.37 -15.56
C VAL A 80 -0.62 -6.67 -16.92
N PHE A 81 -1.40 -5.73 -17.44
CA PHE A 81 -1.97 -5.79 -18.78
C PHE A 81 -1.22 -4.83 -19.71
N ASP A 82 -1.14 -5.19 -21.00
CA ASP A 82 -0.68 -4.30 -22.06
C ASP A 82 -1.79 -3.32 -22.49
N ASP A 83 -1.50 -2.43 -23.44
CA ASP A 83 -2.42 -1.44 -24.00
C ASP A 83 -3.61 -2.04 -24.75
N LYS A 84 -3.53 -3.32 -25.13
CA LYS A 84 -4.58 -4.09 -25.79
C LYS A 84 -5.45 -4.88 -24.81
N GLY A 85 -5.13 -4.80 -23.51
CA GLY A 85 -5.83 -5.55 -22.47
C GLY A 85 -5.41 -7.01 -22.36
N ASN A 86 -4.30 -7.41 -22.98
CA ASN A 86 -3.76 -8.75 -22.81
C ASN A 86 -2.92 -8.83 -21.53
N PRO A 87 -2.96 -9.96 -20.80
CA PRO A 87 -2.12 -10.12 -19.62
C PRO A 87 -0.64 -10.29 -20.04
N TYR A 88 0.17 -9.29 -19.71
CA TYR A 88 1.63 -9.33 -19.87
C TYR A 88 2.28 -10.21 -18.81
N ARG A 89 1.83 -10.08 -17.57
CA ARG A 89 2.25 -10.88 -16.42
C ARG A 89 1.09 -11.05 -15.44
N SER A 90 0.87 -12.27 -14.97
CA SER A 90 -0.13 -12.54 -13.95
C SER A 90 0.40 -13.54 -12.92
N LYS A 91 0.12 -13.30 -11.64
CA LYS A 91 0.52 -14.19 -10.56
C LYS A 91 -0.49 -14.14 -9.41
N ALA A 92 -0.87 -15.32 -8.93
CA ALA A 92 -1.67 -15.47 -7.72
C ALA A 92 -0.77 -15.52 -6.48
N TYR A 93 -1.25 -14.91 -5.39
CA TYR A 93 -0.58 -14.85 -4.10
C TYR A 93 -1.52 -15.28 -2.99
N LYS A 94 -0.96 -15.91 -1.98
CA LYS A 94 -1.60 -16.18 -0.72
C LYS A 94 -0.64 -15.85 0.42
N PHE A 95 -1.05 -14.98 1.32
CA PHE A 95 -0.25 -14.50 2.44
C PHE A 95 -0.91 -14.90 3.76
N ASN A 96 -0.17 -15.56 4.65
CA ASN A 96 -0.64 -15.87 5.98
C ASN A 96 -0.54 -14.62 6.85
N LEU A 97 -1.69 -14.15 7.36
CA LEU A 97 -1.80 -12.95 8.19
C LEU A 97 -1.90 -13.28 9.68
N LYS A 98 -2.45 -14.44 9.99
CA LYS A 98 -2.67 -14.94 11.35
C LYS A 98 -2.07 -16.34 11.51
N ASP A 99 -1.81 -16.71 12.74
CA ASP A 99 -1.38 -18.06 13.11
C ASP A 99 -2.56 -19.05 13.08
N GLU A 100 -2.31 -20.31 13.46
CA GLU A 100 -3.31 -21.38 13.51
C GLU A 100 -4.39 -21.13 14.57
N GLU A 101 -4.08 -20.32 15.59
CA GLU A 101 -4.98 -19.95 16.69
C GLU A 101 -5.80 -18.69 16.35
N GLY A 102 -5.53 -18.04 15.21
CA GLY A 102 -6.22 -16.86 14.73
C GLY A 102 -5.65 -15.53 15.24
N HIS A 103 -4.48 -15.53 15.89
CA HIS A 103 -3.80 -14.32 16.30
C HIS A 103 -3.04 -13.70 15.12
N TRP A 104 -3.09 -12.36 15.03
CA TRP A 104 -2.36 -11.63 14.01
C TRP A 104 -0.84 -11.79 14.17
N ASN A 105 -0.13 -12.04 13.07
CA ASN A 105 1.33 -12.21 13.05
C ASN A 105 2.11 -10.89 13.27
N ILE A 106 1.40 -9.77 13.43
CA ILE A 106 1.96 -8.46 13.72
C ILE A 106 1.14 -7.74 14.79
N GLU A 107 1.74 -6.74 15.42
CA GLU A 107 1.07 -5.89 16.39
C GLU A 107 0.12 -4.90 15.72
N LYS A 108 -0.98 -4.60 16.42
CA LYS A 108 -1.96 -3.59 16.02
C LYS A 108 -1.37 -2.19 16.24
N LYS A 109 -1.48 -1.34 15.21
CA LYS A 109 -1.09 0.06 15.27
C LYS A 109 -2.15 0.93 14.61
N ASP A 110 -2.52 2.05 15.25
CA ASP A 110 -3.53 3.00 14.73
C ASP A 110 -4.84 2.30 14.30
N ASP A 111 -5.32 1.37 15.14
CA ASP A 111 -6.51 0.55 14.94
C ASP A 111 -6.47 -0.40 13.73
N CYS A 112 -5.27 -0.70 13.21
CA CYS A 112 -5.08 -1.57 12.06
C CYS A 112 -3.90 -2.53 12.24
N TYR A 113 -3.94 -3.63 11.47
CA TYR A 113 -2.82 -4.54 11.24
C TYR A 113 -2.29 -4.27 9.83
N THR A 114 -1.11 -3.66 9.71
CA THR A 114 -0.55 -3.21 8.44
C THR A 114 0.63 -4.08 8.05
N PHE A 115 0.45 -4.85 6.98
CA PHE A 115 1.47 -5.72 6.39
C PHE A 115 2.16 -5.05 5.22
N THR A 116 3.46 -5.30 5.07
CA THR A 116 4.20 -5.06 3.82
C THR A 116 4.55 -6.40 3.21
N LEU A 117 3.95 -6.71 2.08
CA LEU A 117 3.99 -8.02 1.43
C LEU A 117 4.79 -7.95 0.13
N PRO A 118 5.76 -8.86 -0.11
CA PRO A 118 6.52 -8.88 -1.36
C PRO A 118 5.63 -9.34 -2.52
N ILE A 119 5.58 -8.58 -3.61
CA ILE A 119 4.78 -8.92 -4.80
C ILE A 119 5.67 -9.46 -5.90
N ASN A 120 6.64 -8.68 -6.38
CA ASN A 120 7.54 -9.14 -7.42
C ASN A 120 8.86 -8.39 -7.32
N LYS A 121 9.94 -9.13 -7.15
CA LYS A 121 11.29 -8.58 -7.27
C LYS A 121 11.75 -8.70 -8.71
N GLN A 122 12.27 -7.62 -9.28
CA GLN A 122 12.80 -7.56 -10.64
C GLN A 122 11.75 -7.84 -11.74
N LEU A 123 10.54 -7.27 -11.59
CA LEU A 123 9.58 -7.23 -12.70
C LEU A 123 10.09 -6.29 -13.78
N THR A 124 10.61 -6.84 -14.88
CA THR A 124 11.07 -6.04 -16.00
C THR A 124 10.00 -5.95 -17.07
N ILE A 125 9.67 -4.73 -17.50
CA ILE A 125 8.86 -4.44 -18.67
C ILE A 125 9.79 -3.84 -19.71
N SER A 126 10.02 -4.59 -20.79
CA SER A 126 11.07 -4.26 -21.77
C SER A 126 10.63 -3.25 -22.80
N ASP A 127 9.36 -3.27 -23.18
CA ASP A 127 8.82 -2.47 -24.26
C ASP A 127 8.17 -1.19 -23.75
N PRO A 128 8.45 -0.01 -24.34
CA PRO A 128 7.71 1.20 -24.08
C PRO A 128 6.22 1.03 -24.42
N GLY A 129 5.35 1.66 -23.63
CA GLY A 129 3.91 1.57 -23.88
C GLY A 129 3.07 1.89 -22.66
N LYS A 130 1.77 1.73 -22.81
CA LYS A 130 0.81 1.86 -21.71
C LYS A 130 0.53 0.50 -21.11
N TYR A 131 0.59 0.44 -19.79
CA TYR A 131 0.35 -0.78 -19.02
C TYR A 131 -0.61 -0.49 -17.90
N GLN A 132 -1.46 -1.47 -17.56
CA GLN A 132 -2.33 -1.37 -16.40
C GLN A 132 -1.86 -2.37 -15.34
N PHE A 133 -1.55 -1.88 -14.15
CA PHE A 133 -1.31 -2.71 -12.97
C PHE A 133 -2.62 -2.92 -12.23
N ARG A 134 -2.98 -4.17 -11.98
CA ARG A 134 -4.26 -4.53 -11.36
C ARG A 134 -4.07 -5.53 -10.22
N ILE A 135 -4.77 -5.28 -9.13
CA ILE A 135 -4.90 -6.19 -7.99
C ILE A 135 -6.37 -6.59 -7.85
N GLU A 136 -6.61 -7.89 -7.78
CA GLU A 136 -7.92 -8.49 -7.59
C GLU A 136 -7.91 -9.36 -6.34
N GLN A 137 -8.81 -9.12 -5.39
CA GLN A 137 -8.99 -9.99 -4.23
C GLN A 137 -9.65 -11.32 -4.66
N LYS A 138 -9.24 -12.44 -4.01
CA LYS A 138 -9.71 -13.80 -4.32
C LYS A 138 -10.29 -14.51 -3.10
N GLN A 139 -10.78 -13.74 -2.12
CA GLN A 139 -11.44 -14.34 -0.97
C GLN A 139 -12.81 -14.92 -1.34
N PRO A 140 -13.26 -16.01 -0.68
CA PRO A 140 -14.47 -16.74 -1.04
C PRO A 140 -15.75 -15.92 -0.90
N ILE A 141 -15.81 -15.05 0.11
CA ILE A 141 -17.00 -14.26 0.45
C ILE A 141 -16.80 -12.81 -0.02
N THR A 142 -17.87 -12.21 -0.55
CA THR A 142 -17.90 -10.82 -0.99
C THR A 142 -19.17 -10.13 -0.47
N PRO A 143 -19.11 -8.84 -0.06
CA PRO A 143 -17.89 -8.03 0.02
C PRO A 143 -16.87 -8.57 1.01
N LEU A 144 -15.58 -8.37 0.74
CA LEU A 144 -14.52 -8.65 1.68
C LEU A 144 -14.49 -7.56 2.74
N VAL A 145 -14.78 -7.94 3.98
CA VAL A 145 -14.86 -7.02 5.13
C VAL A 145 -13.49 -6.82 5.76
N GLY A 146 -13.25 -5.68 6.36
CA GLY A 146 -12.08 -5.45 7.21
C GLY A 146 -10.82 -5.05 6.45
N VAL A 147 -10.90 -4.69 5.17
CA VAL A 147 -9.77 -4.11 4.42
C VAL A 147 -9.89 -2.59 4.44
N LYS A 148 -8.93 -1.90 5.03
CA LYS A 148 -8.95 -0.43 5.17
C LYS A 148 -8.27 0.28 4.01
N GLU A 149 -7.06 -0.16 3.65
CA GLU A 149 -6.25 0.47 2.61
C GLU A 149 -5.32 -0.54 1.96
N LEU A 150 -5.02 -0.29 0.69
CA LEU A 150 -4.00 -0.99 -0.09
C LEU A 150 -3.14 0.01 -0.84
N VAL A 151 -1.82 -0.18 -0.80
CA VAL A 151 -0.83 0.63 -1.52
C VAL A 151 0.17 -0.31 -2.21
N LEU A 152 0.29 -0.24 -3.52
CA LEU A 152 1.36 -0.90 -4.27
C LEU A 152 2.51 0.09 -4.44
N MET A 153 3.71 -0.35 -4.13
CA MET A 153 4.91 0.49 -4.13
C MET A 153 6.00 -0.12 -5.00
N ASN A 154 6.84 0.75 -5.56
CA ASN A 154 8.13 0.37 -6.12
C ASN A 154 9.22 0.67 -5.09
N ASP A 155 9.97 -0.33 -4.67
CA ASP A 155 11.00 -0.21 -3.63
C ASP A 155 12.38 0.23 -4.20
N ASN A 156 12.49 0.36 -5.55
CA ASN A 156 13.68 0.88 -6.22
C ASN A 156 13.81 2.40 -6.07
#